data_2f423b9af68bec9858554d04cea19000
#
_entry.id   2f423b9af68bec9858554d04cea19000
#
_cell.length_a   1.000
_cell.length_b   1.000
_cell.length_c   1.000
_cell.angle_alpha   90.00
_cell.angle_beta   90.00
_cell.angle_gamma   90.00
#
_symmetry.space_group_name_H-M   'P 1'
#
loop_
_entity.id
_entity.type
_entity.pdbx_description
1 polymer ?
#
loop_
_entity_poly.entity_id
_entity_poly.type
_entity_poly.pdbx_seq_one_letter_code
_entity_poly.pdbx_strand_id
1 'polypeptide(L)'
;MPRITGGQLGSRKLRSPKSSAVRPTPGRVKESLFSILVHRIEGARMLDLFAGTGAIGFEAASRGAARVVAVEADRAIAQTIEAAAEQLGVTDVVSIVAAPVDRALYRIEGPFDLVYLDPPYASDVPLHVLRLLRERHLLAPEAIVVYEHAARRILPEIPGYRSTREEVYGDVALAFLTADAEP
;
A
#
# COMPACT_ATOMS: atom_id res chain seq x y z
N MET A 1 17.10 -0.42 -8.69
CA MET A 1 16.85 -0.09 -7.27
C MET A 1 15.69 0.89 -7.19
N PRO A 2 14.62 0.61 -6.43
CA PRO A 2 13.55 1.56 -6.22
C PRO A 2 14.08 2.82 -5.54
N ARG A 3 13.41 3.95 -5.79
CA ARG A 3 13.83 5.26 -5.29
C ARG A 3 12.59 6.00 -4.77
N ILE A 4 12.75 6.76 -3.71
CA ILE A 4 11.74 7.73 -3.25
C ILE A 4 11.75 8.89 -4.25
N THR A 5 10.58 9.27 -4.79
CA THR A 5 10.48 10.24 -5.89
C THR A 5 10.11 11.65 -5.42
N GLY A 6 9.48 11.77 -4.25
CA GLY A 6 9.05 13.07 -3.72
C GLY A 6 9.17 13.19 -2.21
N GLY A 7 8.79 14.35 -1.67
CA GLY A 7 8.81 14.64 -0.25
C GLY A 7 10.19 14.86 0.35
N GLN A 8 10.29 14.83 1.68
CA GLN A 8 11.51 15.15 2.44
C GLN A 8 12.67 14.17 2.21
N LEU A 9 12.36 12.92 1.82
CA LEU A 9 13.35 11.87 1.55
C LEU A 9 13.59 11.67 0.04
N GLY A 10 13.17 12.60 -0.79
CA GLY A 10 13.30 12.52 -2.25
C GLY A 10 14.71 12.16 -2.70
N SER A 11 14.80 11.39 -3.79
CA SER A 11 16.04 10.87 -4.38
C SER A 11 16.77 9.76 -3.59
N ARG A 12 16.35 9.42 -2.36
CA ARG A 12 16.93 8.30 -1.60
C ARG A 12 16.65 6.97 -2.29
N LYS A 13 17.69 6.13 -2.40
CA LYS A 13 17.60 4.78 -2.96
C LYS A 13 17.20 3.80 -1.87
N LEU A 14 16.25 2.92 -2.20
CA LEU A 14 15.87 1.81 -1.33
C LEU A 14 16.64 0.56 -1.72
N ARG A 15 17.11 -0.20 -0.73
CA ARG A 15 17.72 -1.50 -1.00
C ARG A 15 16.63 -2.44 -1.54
N SER A 16 16.90 -3.07 -2.68
CA SER A 16 16.04 -4.16 -3.15
C SER A 16 16.49 -5.46 -2.49
N PRO A 17 15.56 -6.27 -1.99
CA PRO A 17 15.88 -7.63 -1.58
C PRO A 17 16.51 -8.39 -2.76
N LYS A 18 17.42 -9.30 -2.47
CA LYS A 18 18.09 -10.14 -3.50
C LYS A 18 17.13 -11.16 -4.14
N SER A 19 15.90 -11.23 -3.69
CA SER A 19 14.87 -12.14 -4.18
C SER A 19 14.28 -11.64 -5.50
N SER A 20 14.20 -12.50 -6.50
CA SER A 20 13.51 -12.26 -7.77
C SER A 20 11.96 -12.25 -7.61
N ALA A 21 11.45 -12.58 -6.43
CA ALA A 21 10.01 -12.67 -6.17
C ALA A 21 9.32 -11.30 -6.01
N VAL A 22 10.08 -10.24 -5.77
CA VAL A 22 9.51 -8.88 -5.60
C VAL A 22 9.67 -8.10 -6.90
N ARG A 23 8.57 -7.84 -7.58
CA ARG A 23 8.51 -6.92 -8.72
C ARG A 23 8.28 -5.50 -8.17
N PRO A 24 9.23 -4.57 -8.35
CA PRO A 24 9.00 -3.21 -7.88
C PRO A 24 7.92 -2.54 -8.74
N THR A 25 6.99 -1.84 -8.11
CA THR A 25 6.04 -0.96 -8.79
C THR A 25 6.81 0.01 -9.70
N PRO A 26 6.48 0.11 -10.99
CA PRO A 26 7.18 1.02 -11.91
C PRO A 26 7.16 2.45 -11.38
N GLY A 27 8.27 3.18 -11.51
CA GLY A 27 8.38 4.55 -10.99
C GLY A 27 7.26 5.47 -11.45
N ARG A 28 6.83 5.38 -12.71
CA ARG A 28 5.70 6.15 -13.26
C ARG A 28 4.37 5.85 -12.56
N VAL A 29 4.09 4.59 -12.23
CA VAL A 29 2.86 4.19 -11.52
C VAL A 29 2.86 4.82 -10.14
N LYS A 30 3.98 4.72 -9.42
CA LYS A 30 4.13 5.33 -8.10
C LYS A 30 4.00 6.86 -8.13
N GLU A 31 4.65 7.54 -9.06
CA GLU A 31 4.53 9.00 -9.21
C GLU A 31 3.09 9.42 -9.50
N SER A 32 2.41 8.72 -10.37
CA SER A 32 1.01 9.00 -10.70
C SER A 32 0.10 8.73 -9.51
N LEU A 33 0.26 7.61 -8.81
CA LEU A 33 -0.47 7.29 -7.57
C LEU A 33 -0.38 8.47 -6.58
N PHE A 34 0.84 8.91 -6.26
CA PHE A 34 1.04 9.98 -5.29
C PHE A 34 0.64 11.37 -5.81
N SER A 35 0.58 11.59 -7.11
CA SER A 35 -0.01 12.80 -7.70
C SER A 35 -1.53 12.82 -7.53
N ILE A 36 -2.20 11.68 -7.70
CA ILE A 36 -3.64 11.55 -7.48
C ILE A 36 -3.98 11.74 -5.99
N LEU A 37 -3.16 11.18 -5.10
CA LEU A 37 -3.37 11.23 -3.66
C LEU A 37 -2.78 12.48 -2.99
N VAL A 38 -2.26 13.46 -3.72
CA VAL A 38 -1.46 14.58 -3.18
C VAL A 38 -2.11 15.30 -1.99
N HIS A 39 -3.42 15.52 -2.05
CA HIS A 39 -4.17 16.20 -0.98
C HIS A 39 -4.67 15.27 0.13
N ARG A 40 -4.32 13.99 0.08
CA ARG A 40 -4.79 12.96 1.01
C ARG A 40 -3.65 12.31 1.79
N ILE A 41 -2.39 12.67 1.53
CA ILE A 41 -1.20 12.04 2.12
C ILE A 41 -0.77 12.71 3.42
N GLU A 42 -0.69 14.04 3.44
CA GLU A 42 -0.21 14.77 4.60
C GLU A 42 -1.11 14.50 5.83
N GLY A 43 -0.51 14.06 6.91
CA GLY A 43 -1.21 13.67 8.14
C GLY A 43 -1.94 12.33 8.07
N ALA A 44 -1.97 11.65 6.93
CA ALA A 44 -2.71 10.40 6.75
C ALA A 44 -2.09 9.23 7.52
N ARG A 45 -2.95 8.30 7.91
CA ARG A 45 -2.60 6.96 8.40
C ARG A 45 -2.73 6.00 7.22
N MET A 46 -1.63 5.41 6.81
CA MET A 46 -1.58 4.54 5.64
C MET A 46 -1.29 3.09 6.02
N LEU A 47 -1.99 2.17 5.37
CA LEU A 47 -1.74 0.73 5.43
C LEU A 47 -1.26 0.25 4.06
N ASP A 48 -0.02 -0.26 4.01
CA ASP A 48 0.62 -0.82 2.81
C ASP A 48 0.63 -2.34 2.92
N LEU A 49 -0.31 -2.98 2.22
CA LEU A 49 -0.48 -4.43 2.21
C LEU A 49 0.30 -5.05 1.05
N PHE A 50 1.04 -6.11 1.32
CA PHE A 50 2.01 -6.73 0.40
C PHE A 50 3.18 -5.79 0.06
N ALA A 51 3.80 -5.21 1.11
CA ALA A 51 4.69 -4.06 1.00
C ALA A 51 5.96 -4.29 0.16
N GLY A 52 6.42 -5.53 -0.04
CA GLY A 52 7.56 -5.87 -0.88
C GLY A 52 8.83 -5.11 -0.48
N THR A 53 9.22 -4.10 -1.25
CA THR A 53 10.38 -3.25 -0.91
C THR A 53 10.08 -2.12 0.05
N GLY A 54 8.82 -1.94 0.45
CA GLY A 54 8.35 -0.80 1.24
C GLY A 54 8.29 0.52 0.45
N ALA A 55 8.43 0.47 -0.89
CA ALA A 55 8.56 1.68 -1.71
C ALA A 55 7.34 2.61 -1.62
N ILE A 56 6.15 2.07 -1.49
CA ILE A 56 4.91 2.84 -1.34
C ILE A 56 4.83 3.46 0.05
N GLY A 57 5.06 2.65 1.10
CA GLY A 57 5.06 3.15 2.48
C GLY A 57 6.10 4.23 2.73
N PHE A 58 7.33 4.07 2.23
CA PHE A 58 8.37 5.10 2.36
C PHE A 58 8.08 6.36 1.55
N GLU A 59 7.47 6.23 0.39
CA GLU A 59 7.03 7.40 -0.38
C GLU A 59 5.97 8.20 0.39
N ALA A 60 4.99 7.51 1.01
CA ALA A 60 3.96 8.14 1.83
C ALA A 60 4.58 8.85 3.05
N ALA A 61 5.47 8.19 3.78
CA ALA A 61 6.20 8.80 4.90
C ALA A 61 7.00 10.04 4.45
N SER A 62 7.69 9.96 3.31
CA SER A 62 8.43 11.08 2.72
C SER A 62 7.55 12.29 2.39
N ARG A 63 6.28 12.06 2.08
CA ARG A 63 5.29 13.09 1.71
C ARG A 63 4.41 13.54 2.87
N GLY A 64 4.76 13.17 4.11
CA GLY A 64 4.12 13.68 5.32
C GLY A 64 3.00 12.82 5.89
N ALA A 65 2.88 11.53 5.50
CA ALA A 65 1.99 10.62 6.21
C ALA A 65 2.35 10.58 7.70
N ALA A 66 1.36 10.65 8.58
CA ALA A 66 1.57 10.63 10.03
C ALA A 66 1.94 9.24 10.55
N ARG A 67 1.43 8.21 9.89
CA ARG A 67 1.70 6.81 10.25
C ARG A 67 1.62 5.93 9.01
N VAL A 68 2.56 4.99 8.87
CA VAL A 68 2.54 3.94 7.87
C VAL A 68 2.69 2.59 8.55
N VAL A 69 1.80 1.66 8.25
CA VAL A 69 1.93 0.26 8.62
C VAL A 69 2.17 -0.54 7.35
N ALA A 70 3.36 -1.13 7.21
CA ALA A 70 3.74 -1.98 6.09
C ALA A 70 3.61 -3.45 6.48
N VAL A 71 2.85 -4.23 5.71
CA VAL A 71 2.65 -5.66 5.93
C VAL A 71 3.38 -6.45 4.87
N GLU A 72 4.28 -7.34 5.30
CA GLU A 72 5.05 -8.22 4.42
C GLU A 72 5.11 -9.63 5.01
N ALA A 73 4.79 -10.62 4.20
CA ALA A 73 4.73 -12.02 4.66
C ALA A 73 6.13 -12.66 4.79
N ASP A 74 7.04 -12.29 3.89
CA ASP A 74 8.42 -12.80 3.92
C ASP A 74 9.23 -12.05 4.99
N ARG A 75 9.68 -12.79 6.00
CA ARG A 75 10.45 -12.22 7.12
C ARG A 75 11.77 -11.58 6.69
N ALA A 76 12.45 -12.14 5.69
CA ALA A 76 13.72 -11.58 5.22
C ALA A 76 13.49 -10.25 4.48
N ILE A 77 12.39 -10.17 3.72
CA ILE A 77 11.99 -8.92 3.06
C ILE A 77 11.56 -7.89 4.12
N ALA A 78 10.74 -8.29 5.10
CA ALA A 78 10.32 -7.42 6.21
C ALA A 78 11.52 -6.82 6.96
N GLN A 79 12.53 -7.62 7.29
CA GLN A 79 13.79 -7.15 7.91
C GLN A 79 14.53 -6.14 7.00
N THR A 80 14.44 -6.30 5.68
CA THR A 80 15.04 -5.33 4.74
C THR A 80 14.30 -4.00 4.78
N ILE A 81 12.96 -4.01 4.95
CA ILE A 81 12.16 -2.80 5.13
C ILE A 81 12.49 -2.14 6.48
N GLU A 82 12.60 -2.91 7.55
CA GLU A 82 12.98 -2.40 8.89
C GLU A 82 14.34 -1.68 8.84
N ALA A 83 15.36 -2.34 8.28
CA ALA A 83 16.68 -1.75 8.13
C ALA A 83 16.67 -0.49 7.25
N ALA A 84 15.79 -0.43 6.23
CA ALA A 84 15.61 0.77 5.42
C ALA A 84 14.94 1.90 6.21
N ALA A 85 13.94 1.60 7.04
CA ALA A 85 13.29 2.59 7.91
C ALA A 85 14.28 3.22 8.91
N GLU A 86 15.15 2.39 9.51
CA GLU A 86 16.23 2.86 10.37
C GLU A 86 17.21 3.77 9.62
N GLN A 87 17.69 3.33 8.44
CA GLN A 87 18.63 4.10 7.62
C GLN A 87 18.04 5.43 7.15
N LEU A 88 16.73 5.50 6.93
CA LEU A 88 16.02 6.70 6.51
C LEU A 88 15.63 7.60 7.70
N GLY A 89 15.71 7.11 8.94
CA GLY A 89 15.32 7.84 10.14
C GLY A 89 13.81 8.05 10.25
N VAL A 90 12.99 7.04 9.82
CA VAL A 90 11.52 7.14 9.79
C VAL A 90 10.83 6.06 10.64
N THR A 91 11.53 5.46 11.57
CA THR A 91 10.99 4.41 12.45
C THR A 91 9.83 4.87 13.33
N ASP A 92 9.75 6.17 13.61
CA ASP A 92 8.62 6.75 14.36
C ASP A 92 7.35 6.85 13.51
N VAL A 93 7.47 6.83 12.19
CA VAL A 93 6.36 6.94 11.24
C VAL A 93 6.02 5.59 10.61
N VAL A 94 7.04 4.79 10.25
CA VAL A 94 6.88 3.53 9.51
C VAL A 94 7.10 2.35 10.45
N SER A 95 6.07 1.54 10.62
CA SER A 95 6.12 0.27 11.35
C SER A 95 5.88 -0.90 10.41
N ILE A 96 6.56 -2.03 10.67
CA ILE A 96 6.51 -3.21 9.83
C ILE A 96 5.84 -4.37 10.58
N VAL A 97 4.93 -5.07 9.89
CA VAL A 97 4.28 -6.28 10.40
C VAL A 97 4.70 -7.47 9.53
N ALA A 98 5.62 -8.27 10.03
CA ALA A 98 6.12 -9.47 9.36
C ALA A 98 5.14 -10.64 9.53
N ALA A 99 4.09 -10.67 8.72
CA ALA A 99 3.05 -11.70 8.74
C ALA A 99 2.27 -11.73 7.40
N PRO A 100 1.65 -12.88 7.05
CA PRO A 100 0.64 -12.92 6.01
C PRO A 100 -0.47 -11.89 6.28
N VAL A 101 -0.97 -11.25 5.22
CA VAL A 101 -1.95 -10.14 5.31
C VAL A 101 -3.17 -10.54 6.14
N ASP A 102 -3.73 -11.73 5.91
CA ASP A 102 -4.90 -12.24 6.66
C ASP A 102 -4.67 -12.26 8.17
N ARG A 103 -3.47 -12.65 8.60
CA ARG A 103 -3.12 -12.68 10.02
C ARG A 103 -2.79 -11.29 10.57
N ALA A 104 -2.16 -10.45 9.74
CA ALA A 104 -1.79 -9.10 10.12
C ALA A 104 -3.03 -8.25 10.42
N LEU A 105 -4.08 -8.35 9.60
CA LEU A 105 -5.31 -7.55 9.76
C LEU A 105 -6.05 -7.81 11.10
N TYR A 106 -5.82 -8.95 11.76
CA TYR A 106 -6.36 -9.20 13.10
C TYR A 106 -5.55 -8.55 14.24
N ARG A 107 -4.32 -8.08 13.95
CA ARG A 107 -3.38 -7.52 14.93
C ARG A 107 -3.17 -6.02 14.78
N ILE A 108 -3.53 -5.49 13.62
CA ILE A 108 -3.36 -4.08 13.29
C ILE A 108 -4.55 -3.29 13.86
N GLU A 109 -4.24 -2.12 14.41
CA GLU A 109 -5.22 -1.17 14.88
C GLU A 109 -5.39 -0.02 13.89
N GLY A 110 -6.64 0.18 13.43
CA GLY A 110 -7.08 1.26 12.57
C GLY A 110 -7.57 2.49 13.35
N PRO A 111 -8.35 3.35 12.70
CA PRO A 111 -8.64 3.31 11.27
C PRO A 111 -7.50 3.89 10.41
N PHE A 112 -7.50 3.58 9.11
CA PHE A 112 -6.59 4.10 8.11
C PHE A 112 -7.33 4.95 7.08
N ASP A 113 -6.70 6.04 6.66
CA ASP A 113 -7.21 6.95 5.63
C ASP A 113 -6.91 6.44 4.22
N LEU A 114 -5.78 5.75 4.08
CA LEU A 114 -5.28 5.20 2.83
C LEU A 114 -4.87 3.74 3.02
N VAL A 115 -5.31 2.88 2.12
CA VAL A 115 -4.87 1.48 2.05
C VAL A 115 -4.36 1.20 0.65
N TYR A 116 -3.19 0.59 0.53
CA TYR A 116 -2.65 0.13 -0.75
C TYR A 116 -2.54 -1.40 -0.74
N LEU A 117 -3.03 -2.02 -1.82
CA LEU A 117 -3.00 -3.47 -2.02
C LEU A 117 -2.29 -3.78 -3.34
N ASP A 118 -1.19 -4.51 -3.28
CA ASP A 118 -0.48 -5.07 -4.44
C ASP A 118 -0.27 -6.58 -4.23
N PRO A 119 -1.34 -7.39 -4.28
CA PRO A 119 -1.22 -8.84 -4.10
C PRO A 119 -0.50 -9.47 -5.29
N PRO A 120 0.13 -10.66 -5.12
CA PRO A 120 0.76 -11.38 -6.23
C PRO A 120 -0.21 -11.57 -7.40
N TYR A 121 0.23 -11.30 -8.63
CA TYR A 121 -0.59 -11.30 -9.86
C TYR A 121 -1.37 -12.61 -10.15
N ALA A 122 -0.92 -13.72 -9.60
CA ALA A 122 -1.59 -15.02 -9.74
C ALA A 122 -2.80 -15.19 -8.80
N SER A 123 -2.98 -14.30 -7.83
CA SER A 123 -4.11 -14.38 -6.91
C SER A 123 -5.37 -13.79 -7.53
N ASP A 124 -6.52 -14.34 -7.16
CA ASP A 124 -7.80 -13.72 -7.44
C ASP A 124 -7.90 -12.34 -6.75
N VAL A 125 -8.91 -11.55 -7.13
CA VAL A 125 -9.21 -10.31 -6.43
C VAL A 125 -9.26 -10.60 -4.92
N PRO A 126 -8.51 -9.86 -4.09
CA PRO A 126 -8.41 -10.17 -2.66
C PRO A 126 -9.69 -9.78 -1.90
N LEU A 127 -10.83 -10.34 -2.34
CA LEU A 127 -12.16 -10.02 -1.78
C LEU A 127 -12.22 -10.26 -0.27
N HIS A 128 -11.56 -11.31 0.21
CA HIS A 128 -11.50 -11.60 1.65
C HIS A 128 -10.71 -10.53 2.43
N VAL A 129 -9.63 -9.97 1.85
CA VAL A 129 -8.86 -8.88 2.45
C VAL A 129 -9.72 -7.61 2.52
N LEU A 130 -10.38 -7.26 1.41
CA LEU A 130 -11.28 -6.11 1.35
C LEU A 130 -12.44 -6.25 2.35
N ARG A 131 -13.03 -7.45 2.47
CA ARG A 131 -14.05 -7.73 3.48
C ARG A 131 -13.50 -7.56 4.90
N LEU A 132 -12.32 -8.12 5.21
CA LEU A 132 -11.70 -8.00 6.52
C LEU A 132 -11.39 -6.54 6.91
N LEU A 133 -10.98 -5.70 5.96
CA LEU A 133 -10.77 -4.26 6.21
C LEU A 133 -12.02 -3.59 6.75
N ARG A 134 -13.21 -3.94 6.26
CA ARG A 134 -14.49 -3.44 6.76
C ARG A 134 -14.88 -4.09 8.09
N GLU A 135 -14.91 -5.42 8.16
CA GLU A 135 -15.33 -6.18 9.35
C GLU A 135 -14.50 -5.84 10.59
N ARG A 136 -13.23 -5.48 10.38
CA ARG A 136 -12.30 -5.08 11.46
C ARG A 136 -12.28 -3.57 11.71
N HIS A 137 -13.16 -2.80 11.06
CA HIS A 137 -13.24 -1.33 11.17
C HIS A 137 -11.88 -0.64 10.96
N LEU A 138 -11.09 -1.16 9.98
CA LEU A 138 -9.75 -0.64 9.68
C LEU A 138 -9.76 0.57 8.74
N LEU A 139 -10.91 0.95 8.20
CA LEU A 139 -11.07 2.08 7.29
C LEU A 139 -11.64 3.29 8.02
N ALA A 140 -10.99 4.45 7.83
CA ALA A 140 -11.54 5.73 8.26
C ALA A 140 -12.76 6.11 7.38
N PRO A 141 -13.63 7.02 7.85
CA PRO A 141 -14.62 7.63 6.97
C PRO A 141 -13.94 8.20 5.71
N GLU A 142 -14.51 7.93 4.53
CA GLU A 142 -13.95 8.34 3.22
C GLU A 142 -12.54 7.81 2.92
N ALA A 143 -12.12 6.72 3.56
CA ALA A 143 -10.86 6.07 3.25
C ALA A 143 -10.79 5.67 1.77
N ILE A 144 -9.59 5.82 1.19
CA ILE A 144 -9.31 5.37 -0.18
C ILE A 144 -8.52 4.07 -0.09
N VAL A 145 -9.04 3.03 -0.73
CA VAL A 145 -8.34 1.77 -0.93
C VAL A 145 -7.88 1.72 -2.38
N VAL A 146 -6.58 1.67 -2.59
CA VAL A 146 -5.97 1.53 -3.92
C VAL A 146 -5.59 0.09 -4.14
N TYR A 147 -6.15 -0.53 -5.17
CA TYR A 147 -5.84 -1.90 -5.55
C TYR A 147 -5.06 -1.91 -6.87
N GLU A 148 -3.79 -2.35 -6.80
CA GLU A 148 -2.97 -2.58 -7.97
C GLU A 148 -3.26 -3.97 -8.55
N HIS A 149 -3.52 -4.03 -9.87
CA HIS A 149 -3.80 -5.28 -10.56
C HIS A 149 -3.30 -5.26 -12.01
N ALA A 150 -3.31 -6.42 -12.67
CA ALA A 150 -2.97 -6.48 -14.08
C ALA A 150 -4.03 -5.76 -14.94
N ALA A 151 -3.61 -4.86 -15.83
CA ALA A 151 -4.50 -4.04 -16.66
C ALA A 151 -5.48 -4.85 -17.53
N ARG A 152 -5.10 -6.09 -17.89
CA ARG A 152 -5.97 -7.02 -18.63
C ARG A 152 -7.10 -7.65 -17.81
N ARG A 153 -7.08 -7.48 -16.48
CA ARG A 153 -8.08 -8.01 -15.57
C ARG A 153 -9.24 -7.03 -15.47
N ILE A 154 -10.43 -7.50 -15.81
CA ILE A 154 -11.66 -6.77 -15.51
C ILE A 154 -11.99 -7.05 -14.05
N LEU A 155 -12.12 -6.01 -13.25
CA LEU A 155 -12.53 -6.16 -11.86
C LEU A 155 -14.00 -6.50 -11.79
N PRO A 156 -14.38 -7.56 -11.05
CA PRO A 156 -15.77 -7.81 -10.75
C PRO A 156 -16.31 -6.71 -9.81
N GLU A 157 -17.60 -6.65 -9.65
CA GLU A 157 -18.21 -5.90 -8.56
C GLU A 157 -17.66 -6.39 -7.21
N ILE A 158 -17.20 -5.45 -6.39
CA ILE A 158 -16.61 -5.75 -5.08
C ILE A 158 -17.66 -5.41 -4.01
N PRO A 159 -18.27 -6.41 -3.35
CA PRO A 159 -19.33 -6.17 -2.38
C PRO A 159 -18.89 -5.20 -1.27
N GLY A 160 -19.67 -4.15 -1.07
CA GLY A 160 -19.43 -3.12 -0.06
C GLY A 160 -18.37 -2.10 -0.43
N TYR A 161 -17.96 -2.05 -1.69
CA TYR A 161 -17.05 -1.04 -2.22
C TYR A 161 -17.56 -0.48 -3.54
N ARG A 162 -17.34 0.80 -3.74
CA ARG A 162 -17.58 1.49 -5.00
C ARG A 162 -16.23 1.89 -5.62
N SER A 163 -16.02 1.54 -6.89
CA SER A 163 -14.90 2.05 -7.67
C SER A 163 -15.18 3.50 -8.06
N THR A 164 -14.29 4.39 -7.65
CA THR A 164 -14.40 5.82 -7.93
C THR A 164 -13.51 6.29 -9.07
N ARG A 165 -12.46 5.52 -9.36
CA ARG A 165 -11.48 5.82 -10.41
C ARG A 165 -10.70 4.57 -10.78
N GLU A 166 -10.30 4.46 -12.04
CA GLU A 166 -9.34 3.46 -12.51
C GLU A 166 -8.33 4.13 -13.45
N GLU A 167 -7.05 3.82 -13.26
CA GLU A 167 -5.96 4.34 -14.07
C GLU A 167 -5.10 3.20 -14.60
N VAL A 168 -4.77 3.23 -15.89
CA VAL A 168 -4.02 2.16 -16.56
C VAL A 168 -2.65 2.68 -17.01
N TYR A 169 -1.60 1.93 -16.66
CA TYR A 169 -0.20 2.22 -16.96
C TYR A 169 0.48 0.99 -17.57
N GLY A 170 0.34 0.81 -18.87
CA GLY A 170 0.85 -0.38 -19.55
C GLY A 170 0.14 -1.66 -19.07
N ASP A 171 0.89 -2.56 -18.44
CA ASP A 171 0.35 -3.83 -17.91
C ASP A 171 -0.24 -3.73 -16.51
N VAL A 172 -0.18 -2.55 -15.88
CA VAL A 172 -0.63 -2.30 -14.51
C VAL A 172 -1.84 -1.38 -14.51
N ALA A 173 -2.82 -1.66 -13.67
CA ALA A 173 -3.95 -0.77 -13.38
C ALA A 173 -4.04 -0.51 -11.88
N LEU A 174 -4.49 0.70 -11.52
CA LEU A 174 -4.81 1.12 -10.18
C LEU A 174 -6.31 1.40 -10.08
N ALA A 175 -7.03 0.60 -9.31
CA ALA A 175 -8.42 0.85 -8.98
C ALA A 175 -8.51 1.58 -7.63
N PHE A 176 -9.21 2.70 -7.60
CA PHE A 176 -9.48 3.47 -6.39
C PHE A 176 -10.87 3.14 -5.89
N LEU A 177 -10.93 2.58 -4.70
CA LEU A 177 -12.15 2.09 -4.09
C LEU A 177 -12.47 2.90 -2.83
N THR A 178 -13.74 3.15 -2.59
CA THR A 178 -14.25 3.65 -1.31
C THR A 178 -15.25 2.65 -0.74
N ALA A 179 -15.20 2.42 0.57
CA ALA A 179 -16.20 1.58 1.21
C ALA A 179 -17.57 2.27 1.15
N ASP A 180 -18.61 1.50 0.90
CA ASP A 180 -19.97 1.97 1.02
C ASP A 180 -20.28 2.28 2.50
N ALA A 181 -21.12 3.28 2.74
CA ALA A 181 -21.60 3.56 4.09
C ALA A 181 -22.22 2.30 4.69
N GLU A 182 -21.93 2.03 5.95
CA GLU A 182 -22.66 0.98 6.66
C GLU A 182 -24.13 1.42 6.84
N PRO A 183 -25.08 0.50 6.59
CA PRO A 183 -26.50 0.81 6.70
C PRO A 183 -26.92 1.17 8.13
#